data_5934b5702616f62ead49f92aa962b737
#
_entry.id   5934b5702616f62ead49f92aa962b737
#
_cell.length_a   1.000
_cell.length_b   1.000
_cell.length_c   1.000
_cell.angle_alpha   90.00
_cell.angle_beta   90.00
_cell.angle_gamma   90.00
#
_symmetry.space_group_name_H-M   'P 1'
#
loop_
_entity.id
_entity.type
_entity.pdbx_description
1 polymer ?
#
loop_
_entity_poly.entity_id
_entity_poly.type
_entity_poly.pdbx_seq_one_letter_code
_entity_poly.pdbx_strand_id
1 'polypeptide(L)'
;MVNYASIVPLIGGETIAMQKVLGQKPEYILSYEGFEANDKHLLEHYKNKVPYHLIKDDQLPNVESVDIINTVCPCAGLSSLSPSSSSESATNDWMRTSAEYILGTISPTVFWGENAPRLASKMGEPVVKDLREIGEKYGYTFSIFKTKSILHGLSQVRDRAFYFFWKGTKVPVFEYINRKHQKIEDAIREVGRDPTDPMDILANDAKPTDNPYYKYALQKLGMTHSEFQQYIDKTTNPME
;
A
#
# COMPACT_ATOMS: atom_id res chain seq x y z
N MET A 1 -13.75 -12.14 19.45
CA MET A 1 -12.39 -11.86 18.89
C MET A 1 -12.64 -11.10 17.61
N VAL A 2 -11.90 -10.02 17.35
CA VAL A 2 -12.09 -9.22 16.12
C VAL A 2 -11.51 -10.02 14.95
N ASN A 3 -12.34 -10.36 13.95
CA ASN A 3 -11.90 -11.03 12.73
C ASN A 3 -11.75 -10.06 11.57
N TYR A 4 -10.98 -10.45 10.54
CA TYR A 4 -10.73 -9.58 9.41
C TYR A 4 -10.51 -10.36 8.11
N ALA A 5 -10.66 -9.64 7.00
CA ALA A 5 -10.35 -10.10 5.65
C ALA A 5 -9.64 -8.99 4.88
N SER A 6 -9.19 -9.30 3.67
CA SER A 6 -8.57 -8.32 2.77
C SER A 6 -9.17 -8.39 1.39
N ILE A 7 -9.29 -7.25 0.70
CA ILE A 7 -9.63 -7.18 -0.73
C ILE A 7 -8.56 -6.42 -1.49
N VAL A 8 -8.13 -6.95 -2.65
CA VAL A 8 -7.04 -6.41 -3.46
C VAL A 8 -5.79 -6.12 -2.60
N PRO A 9 -5.26 -7.14 -1.91
CA PRO A 9 -4.15 -6.93 -0.97
C PRO A 9 -2.82 -6.63 -1.65
N LEU A 10 -2.69 -6.90 -2.94
CA LEU A 10 -1.45 -6.83 -3.72
C LEU A 10 -0.34 -7.64 -3.02
N ILE A 11 0.81 -7.04 -2.74
CA ILE A 11 1.89 -7.73 -2.01
C ILE A 11 1.58 -8.02 -0.54
N GLY A 12 0.49 -7.48 0.00
CA GLY A 12 -0.10 -7.86 1.28
C GLY A 12 0.51 -7.25 2.53
N GLY A 13 1.26 -6.17 2.42
CA GLY A 13 1.89 -5.52 3.58
C GLY A 13 0.89 -5.16 4.68
N GLU A 14 -0.25 -4.59 4.33
CA GLU A 14 -1.33 -4.20 5.23
C GLU A 14 -2.01 -5.42 5.86
N THR A 15 -2.23 -6.47 5.09
CA THR A 15 -2.82 -7.73 5.57
C THR A 15 -1.92 -8.40 6.61
N ILE A 16 -0.60 -8.42 6.35
CA ILE A 16 0.39 -8.94 7.30
C ILE A 16 0.47 -8.05 8.56
N ALA A 17 0.36 -6.73 8.40
CA ALA A 17 0.32 -5.82 9.54
C ALA A 17 -0.90 -6.07 10.43
N MET A 18 -2.09 -6.28 9.82
CA MET A 18 -3.31 -6.67 10.54
C MET A 18 -3.10 -7.99 11.31
N GLN A 19 -2.48 -8.99 10.68
CA GLN A 19 -2.14 -10.24 11.37
C GLN A 19 -1.26 -10.02 12.61
N LYS A 20 -0.24 -9.16 12.49
CA LYS A 20 0.65 -8.86 13.62
C LYS A 20 -0.08 -8.17 14.77
N VAL A 21 -1.02 -7.28 14.47
CA VAL A 21 -1.80 -6.55 15.48
C VAL A 21 -2.87 -7.42 16.12
N LEU A 22 -3.59 -8.21 15.33
CA LEU A 22 -4.73 -9.02 15.82
C LEU A 22 -4.31 -10.43 16.30
N GLY A 23 -3.09 -10.86 15.99
CA GLY A 23 -2.57 -12.17 16.39
C GLY A 23 -3.18 -13.36 15.63
N GLN A 24 -3.90 -13.10 14.53
CA GLN A 24 -4.56 -14.13 13.72
C GLN A 24 -4.45 -13.84 12.23
N LYS A 25 -4.61 -14.87 11.40
CA LYS A 25 -4.65 -14.73 9.93
C LYS A 25 -5.98 -14.13 9.48
N PRO A 26 -6.06 -13.56 8.27
CA PRO A 26 -7.33 -13.19 7.70
C PRO A 26 -8.22 -14.42 7.50
N GLU A 27 -9.53 -14.25 7.63
CA GLU A 27 -10.53 -15.29 7.37
C GLU A 27 -10.51 -15.69 5.89
N TYR A 28 -10.37 -14.71 5.02
CA TYR A 28 -10.25 -14.90 3.58
C TYR A 28 -9.57 -13.69 2.91
N ILE A 29 -9.18 -13.90 1.66
CA ILE A 29 -8.65 -12.88 0.77
C ILE A 29 -9.55 -12.83 -0.46
N LEU A 30 -9.98 -11.62 -0.82
CA LEU A 30 -10.71 -11.31 -2.04
C LEU A 30 -9.78 -10.60 -3.02
N SER A 31 -9.94 -10.86 -4.30
CA SER A 31 -9.27 -10.09 -5.34
C SER A 31 -10.09 -10.08 -6.62
N TYR A 32 -9.78 -9.19 -7.53
CA TYR A 32 -10.39 -9.18 -8.86
C TYR A 32 -9.50 -9.94 -9.83
N GLU A 33 -10.09 -10.50 -10.87
CA GLU A 33 -9.39 -11.11 -11.98
C GLU A 33 -8.34 -10.13 -12.55
N GLY A 34 -7.13 -10.63 -12.77
CA GLY A 34 -5.99 -9.84 -13.24
C GLY A 34 -5.03 -9.37 -12.13
N PHE A 35 -5.37 -9.53 -10.85
CA PHE A 35 -4.46 -9.20 -9.74
C PHE A 35 -3.70 -10.42 -9.16
N GLU A 36 -3.94 -11.63 -9.66
CA GLU A 36 -3.40 -12.88 -9.11
C GLU A 36 -1.89 -12.89 -9.02
N ALA A 37 -1.21 -12.30 -10.02
CA ALA A 37 0.24 -12.21 -10.02
C ALA A 37 0.78 -11.31 -8.90
N ASN A 38 0.02 -10.27 -8.53
CA ASN A 38 0.38 -9.34 -7.46
C ASN A 38 0.13 -9.96 -6.09
N ASP A 39 -0.90 -10.78 -5.96
CA ASP A 39 -1.31 -11.41 -4.71
C ASP A 39 -0.46 -12.65 -4.36
N LYS A 40 0.27 -13.19 -5.34
CA LYS A 40 1.05 -14.43 -5.20
C LYS A 40 1.92 -14.46 -3.95
N HIS A 41 2.65 -13.39 -3.67
CA HIS A 41 3.56 -13.33 -2.52
C HIS A 41 2.81 -13.43 -1.18
N LEU A 42 1.63 -12.81 -1.07
CA LEU A 42 0.81 -12.92 0.11
C LEU A 42 0.27 -14.34 0.29
N LEU A 43 -0.18 -14.97 -0.79
CA LEU A 43 -0.67 -16.35 -0.76
C LEU A 43 0.44 -17.32 -0.36
N GLU A 44 1.65 -17.15 -0.87
CA GLU A 44 2.83 -17.91 -0.49
C GLU A 44 3.20 -17.71 0.98
N HIS A 45 3.14 -16.46 1.48
CA HIS A 45 3.34 -16.15 2.91
C HIS A 45 2.40 -16.97 3.81
N TYR A 46 1.15 -17.11 3.41
CA TYR A 46 0.17 -17.94 4.12
C TYR A 46 0.24 -19.42 3.74
N LYS A 47 1.19 -19.83 2.91
CA LYS A 47 1.33 -21.24 2.43
C LYS A 47 0.02 -21.74 1.81
N ASN A 48 -0.70 -20.89 1.12
CA ASN A 48 -2.02 -21.15 0.52
C ASN A 48 -3.06 -21.74 1.52
N LYS A 49 -2.96 -21.38 2.80
CA LYS A 49 -3.87 -21.87 3.86
C LYS A 49 -4.96 -20.86 4.24
N VAL A 50 -5.03 -19.73 3.57
CA VAL A 50 -6.12 -18.76 3.71
C VAL A 50 -7.00 -18.89 2.46
N PRO A 51 -8.33 -18.98 2.59
CA PRO A 51 -9.24 -19.01 1.46
C PRO A 51 -9.02 -17.80 0.56
N TYR A 52 -8.90 -18.03 -0.75
CA TYR A 52 -8.68 -17.00 -1.76
C TYR A 52 -9.81 -17.07 -2.79
N HIS A 53 -10.51 -15.95 -2.97
CA HIS A 53 -11.65 -15.85 -3.86
C HIS A 53 -11.43 -14.76 -4.90
N LEU A 54 -11.56 -15.10 -6.17
CA LEU A 54 -11.53 -14.16 -7.28
C LEU A 54 -12.95 -13.70 -7.63
N ILE A 55 -13.11 -12.41 -7.75
CA ILE A 55 -14.29 -11.76 -8.28
C ILE A 55 -14.12 -11.72 -9.80
N LYS A 56 -14.99 -12.44 -10.53
CA LYS A 56 -14.96 -12.57 -11.99
C LYS A 56 -16.34 -12.21 -12.54
N ASP A 57 -16.36 -11.49 -13.65
CA ASP A 57 -17.61 -11.17 -14.37
C ASP A 57 -18.73 -10.67 -13.41
N ASP A 58 -18.38 -9.81 -12.47
CA ASP A 58 -19.26 -9.29 -11.41
C ASP A 58 -19.92 -10.39 -10.54
N GLN A 59 -19.42 -11.62 -10.60
CA GLN A 59 -19.84 -12.70 -9.71
C GLN A 59 -19.16 -12.56 -8.36
N LEU A 60 -19.92 -12.08 -7.40
CA LEU A 60 -19.47 -11.88 -6.03
C LEU A 60 -19.43 -13.23 -5.29
N PRO A 61 -18.31 -13.61 -4.69
CA PRO A 61 -18.25 -14.82 -3.88
C PRO A 61 -19.12 -14.67 -2.63
N ASN A 62 -19.80 -15.75 -2.27
CA ASN A 62 -20.52 -15.81 -1.00
C ASN A 62 -19.48 -16.04 0.13
N VAL A 63 -19.21 -15.00 0.90
CA VAL A 63 -18.27 -15.04 2.03
C VAL A 63 -18.95 -14.58 3.31
N GLU A 64 -18.45 -15.06 4.44
CA GLU A 64 -18.96 -14.66 5.74
C GLU A 64 -18.60 -13.20 6.06
N SER A 65 -19.47 -12.54 6.83
CA SER A 65 -19.18 -11.19 7.32
C SER A 65 -18.03 -11.22 8.33
N VAL A 66 -17.19 -10.19 8.27
CA VAL A 66 -16.08 -9.97 9.20
C VAL A 66 -16.15 -8.56 9.79
N ASP A 67 -15.45 -8.36 10.91
CA ASP A 67 -15.45 -7.05 11.59
C ASP A 67 -14.70 -5.98 10.81
N ILE A 68 -13.56 -6.35 10.21
CA ILE A 68 -12.67 -5.42 9.51
C ILE A 68 -12.28 -5.97 8.13
N ILE A 69 -12.30 -5.09 7.13
CA ILE A 69 -11.70 -5.39 5.82
C ILE A 69 -10.70 -4.29 5.47
N ASN A 70 -9.54 -4.68 4.96
CA ASN A 70 -8.56 -3.75 4.41
C ASN A 70 -8.37 -3.93 2.90
N THR A 71 -7.91 -2.86 2.25
CA THR A 71 -7.59 -2.86 0.82
C THR A 71 -6.36 -2.03 0.49
N VAL A 72 -5.67 -2.40 -0.59
CA VAL A 72 -4.57 -1.63 -1.21
C VAL A 72 -4.88 -1.49 -2.70
N CYS A 73 -5.87 -0.66 -3.02
CA CYS A 73 -6.23 -0.44 -4.42
C CYS A 73 -5.08 0.24 -5.20
N PRO A 74 -4.92 -0.06 -6.51
CA PRO A 74 -3.92 0.57 -7.34
C PRO A 74 -3.93 2.10 -7.23
N CYS A 75 -2.76 2.70 -7.04
CA CYS A 75 -2.60 4.14 -6.78
C CYS A 75 -2.10 4.95 -7.99
N ALA A 76 -1.94 4.33 -9.16
CA ALA A 76 -1.35 4.98 -10.35
C ALA A 76 -2.11 6.24 -10.76
N GLY A 77 -3.42 6.27 -10.60
CA GLY A 77 -4.26 7.44 -10.90
C GLY A 77 -4.00 8.65 -9.99
N LEU A 78 -3.47 8.45 -8.80
CA LEU A 78 -3.21 9.50 -7.81
C LEU A 78 -1.73 9.62 -7.43
N SER A 79 -0.86 8.82 -8.06
CA SER A 79 0.58 8.85 -7.79
C SER A 79 1.23 10.11 -8.36
N SER A 80 2.09 10.78 -7.58
CA SER A 80 2.90 11.89 -8.06
C SER A 80 4.00 11.45 -9.05
N LEU A 81 4.30 10.16 -9.09
CA LEU A 81 5.29 9.57 -9.99
C LEU A 81 4.69 9.15 -11.34
N SER A 82 3.36 9.14 -11.46
CA SER A 82 2.69 8.83 -12.71
C SER A 82 2.48 10.11 -13.53
N PRO A 83 3.01 10.21 -14.75
CA PRO A 83 2.78 11.37 -15.62
C PRO A 83 1.32 11.49 -16.07
N SER A 84 0.56 10.41 -16.06
CA SER A 84 -0.87 10.33 -16.41
C SER A 84 -1.80 10.35 -15.21
N SER A 85 -1.33 10.81 -14.03
CA SER A 85 -2.17 10.88 -12.83
C SER A 85 -3.33 11.86 -13.01
N SER A 86 -4.55 11.39 -12.72
CA SER A 86 -5.79 12.16 -12.81
C SER A 86 -6.82 11.58 -11.85
N SER A 87 -7.74 12.43 -11.34
CA SER A 87 -8.91 11.97 -10.59
C SER A 87 -9.84 11.09 -11.44
N GLU A 88 -9.82 11.24 -12.76
CA GLU A 88 -10.63 10.51 -13.74
C GLU A 88 -9.96 9.20 -14.21
N SER A 89 -8.78 8.87 -13.69
CA SER A 89 -8.09 7.64 -14.05
C SER A 89 -8.92 6.41 -13.68
N ALA A 90 -9.11 5.49 -14.62
CA ALA A 90 -9.80 4.23 -14.40
C ALA A 90 -9.22 3.38 -13.25
N THR A 91 -7.94 3.60 -12.90
CA THR A 91 -7.35 2.93 -11.73
C THR A 91 -7.98 3.35 -10.40
N ASN A 92 -8.64 4.51 -10.34
CA ASN A 92 -9.36 4.96 -9.15
C ASN A 92 -10.69 4.22 -8.97
N ASP A 93 -11.23 3.60 -10.03
CA ASP A 93 -12.50 2.87 -9.98
C ASP A 93 -12.41 1.65 -9.08
N TRP A 94 -11.22 1.06 -8.93
CA TRP A 94 -11.03 -0.05 -7.99
C TRP A 94 -11.37 0.33 -6.54
N MET A 95 -11.13 1.57 -6.12
CA MET A 95 -11.54 2.04 -4.79
C MET A 95 -13.06 2.12 -4.67
N ARG A 96 -13.74 2.66 -5.70
CA ARG A 96 -15.19 2.80 -5.76
C ARG A 96 -15.87 1.43 -5.80
N THR A 97 -15.45 0.57 -6.72
CA THR A 97 -16.01 -0.78 -6.90
C THR A 97 -15.82 -1.62 -5.64
N SER A 98 -14.62 -1.57 -5.03
CA SER A 98 -14.37 -2.28 -3.77
C SER A 98 -15.23 -1.74 -2.63
N ALA A 99 -15.40 -0.41 -2.52
CA ALA A 99 -16.26 0.18 -1.51
C ALA A 99 -17.74 -0.22 -1.70
N GLU A 100 -18.28 -0.12 -2.91
CA GLU A 100 -19.64 -0.55 -3.23
C GLU A 100 -19.88 -2.01 -2.85
N TYR A 101 -18.96 -2.89 -3.23
CA TYR A 101 -19.07 -4.32 -2.91
C TYR A 101 -18.99 -4.57 -1.40
N ILE A 102 -17.94 -4.09 -0.76
CA ILE A 102 -17.66 -4.38 0.65
C ILE A 102 -18.77 -3.82 1.54
N LEU A 103 -19.15 -2.56 1.33
CA LEU A 103 -20.15 -1.92 2.19
C LEU A 103 -21.56 -2.44 1.93
N GLY A 104 -21.88 -2.74 0.66
CA GLY A 104 -23.21 -3.19 0.27
C GLY A 104 -23.48 -4.67 0.53
N THR A 105 -22.47 -5.54 0.47
CA THR A 105 -22.66 -6.99 0.53
C THR A 105 -22.13 -7.60 1.82
N ILE A 106 -20.87 -7.31 2.20
CA ILE A 106 -20.24 -7.91 3.38
C ILE A 106 -20.56 -7.12 4.64
N SER A 107 -20.64 -5.80 4.51
CA SER A 107 -21.06 -4.88 5.57
C SER A 107 -20.24 -4.98 6.88
N PRO A 108 -18.88 -4.89 6.82
CA PRO A 108 -18.04 -4.95 8.01
C PRO A 108 -18.28 -3.75 8.95
N THR A 109 -17.82 -3.84 10.20
CA THR A 109 -17.83 -2.68 11.10
C THR A 109 -16.90 -1.57 10.62
N VAL A 110 -15.73 -1.96 10.08
CA VAL A 110 -14.73 -1.05 9.51
C VAL A 110 -14.23 -1.59 8.17
N PHE A 111 -14.27 -0.75 7.15
CA PHE A 111 -13.54 -0.95 5.90
C PHE A 111 -12.52 0.17 5.75
N TRP A 112 -11.24 -0.18 5.52
CA TRP A 112 -10.22 0.83 5.37
C TRP A 112 -9.26 0.51 4.22
N GLY A 113 -8.63 1.55 3.69
CA GLY A 113 -7.65 1.39 2.63
C GLY A 113 -6.54 2.43 2.67
N GLU A 114 -5.46 2.11 1.98
CA GLU A 114 -4.31 2.98 1.74
C GLU A 114 -4.27 3.41 0.28
N ASN A 115 -3.80 4.63 0.03
CA ASN A 115 -3.51 5.10 -1.32
C ASN A 115 -2.44 6.22 -1.32
N ALA A 116 -2.10 6.71 -2.52
CA ALA A 116 -1.18 7.82 -2.70
C ALA A 116 -1.65 9.10 -1.96
N PRO A 117 -0.74 9.96 -1.50
CA PRO A 117 -1.08 11.14 -0.69
C PRO A 117 -1.96 12.16 -1.42
N ARG A 118 -2.01 12.13 -2.75
CA ARG A 118 -2.88 13.00 -3.55
C ARG A 118 -4.37 12.66 -3.38
N LEU A 119 -4.72 11.49 -2.88
CA LEU A 119 -6.10 11.18 -2.49
C LEU A 119 -6.62 12.20 -1.47
N ALA A 120 -5.79 12.60 -0.50
CA ALA A 120 -6.11 13.60 0.52
C ALA A 120 -5.71 15.04 0.06
N SER A 121 -5.84 15.35 -1.21
CA SER A 121 -5.54 16.66 -1.80
C SER A 121 -6.67 17.10 -2.74
N LYS A 122 -6.61 18.34 -3.25
CA LYS A 122 -7.57 18.86 -4.24
C LYS A 122 -7.72 17.95 -5.47
N MET A 123 -6.65 17.29 -5.91
CA MET A 123 -6.73 16.33 -7.03
C MET A 123 -7.58 15.12 -6.70
N GLY A 124 -7.52 14.61 -5.46
CA GLY A 124 -8.30 13.46 -5.02
C GLY A 124 -9.74 13.77 -4.60
N GLU A 125 -10.10 15.06 -4.51
CA GLU A 125 -11.42 15.49 -4.03
C GLU A 125 -12.61 14.83 -4.75
N PRO A 126 -12.62 14.66 -6.09
CA PRO A 126 -13.71 13.95 -6.77
C PRO A 126 -13.83 12.49 -6.30
N VAL A 127 -12.70 11.79 -6.18
CA VAL A 127 -12.69 10.39 -5.70
C VAL A 127 -13.18 10.30 -4.25
N VAL A 128 -12.71 11.22 -3.39
CA VAL A 128 -13.13 11.29 -1.98
C VAL A 128 -14.61 11.59 -1.86
N LYS A 129 -15.15 12.45 -2.72
CA LYS A 129 -16.59 12.75 -2.77
C LYS A 129 -17.39 11.49 -3.08
N ASP A 130 -17.01 10.77 -4.14
CA ASP A 130 -17.68 9.53 -4.52
C ASP A 130 -17.62 8.48 -3.42
N LEU A 131 -16.45 8.29 -2.79
CA LEU A 131 -16.29 7.37 -1.66
C LEU A 131 -17.18 7.75 -0.47
N ARG A 132 -17.33 9.05 -0.20
CA ARG A 132 -18.22 9.54 0.86
C ARG A 132 -19.69 9.24 0.54
N GLU A 133 -20.12 9.51 -0.68
CA GLU A 133 -21.49 9.22 -1.14
C GLU A 133 -21.80 7.72 -1.07
N ILE A 134 -20.83 6.86 -1.45
CA ILE A 134 -20.95 5.41 -1.29
C ILE A 134 -21.08 5.05 0.20
N GLY A 135 -20.26 5.63 1.07
CA GLY A 135 -20.34 5.41 2.51
C GLY A 135 -21.73 5.79 3.06
N GLU A 136 -22.23 6.96 2.73
CA GLU A 136 -23.55 7.48 3.16
C GLU A 136 -24.68 6.57 2.69
N LYS A 137 -24.62 6.10 1.42
CA LYS A 137 -25.60 5.15 0.84
C LYS A 137 -25.78 3.89 1.68
N TYR A 138 -24.68 3.38 2.27
CA TYR A 138 -24.69 2.16 3.08
C TYR A 138 -24.65 2.41 4.60
N GLY A 139 -24.84 3.65 5.02
CA GLY A 139 -24.90 4.02 6.45
C GLY A 139 -23.56 4.02 7.16
N TYR A 140 -22.47 4.32 6.44
CA TYR A 140 -21.14 4.48 6.99
C TYR A 140 -20.73 5.95 7.08
N THR A 141 -19.94 6.25 8.10
CA THR A 141 -19.18 7.50 8.14
C THR A 141 -17.85 7.30 7.44
N PHE A 142 -17.40 8.32 6.69
CA PHE A 142 -16.12 8.31 5.99
C PHE A 142 -15.12 9.25 6.68
N SER A 143 -13.90 8.77 6.85
CA SER A 143 -12.77 9.55 7.37
C SER A 143 -11.52 9.33 6.51
N ILE A 144 -10.70 10.35 6.35
CA ILE A 144 -9.43 10.26 5.61
C ILE A 144 -8.32 10.98 6.37
N PHE A 145 -7.15 10.36 6.43
CA PHE A 145 -5.97 10.86 7.12
C PHE A 145 -4.76 10.80 6.20
N LYS A 146 -3.93 11.84 6.25
CA LYS A 146 -2.63 11.86 5.59
C LYS A 146 -1.53 11.75 6.63
N THR A 147 -0.55 10.88 6.37
CA THR A 147 0.59 10.68 7.26
C THR A 147 1.89 10.46 6.50
N LYS A 148 2.99 10.47 7.24
CA LYS A 148 4.34 10.17 6.76
C LYS A 148 4.92 9.02 7.56
N SER A 149 5.52 8.06 6.89
CA SER A 149 6.12 6.88 7.51
C SER A 149 7.16 7.22 8.58
N ILE A 150 7.91 8.31 8.41
CA ILE A 150 8.90 8.76 9.39
C ILE A 150 8.28 9.13 10.74
N LEU A 151 7.03 9.59 10.77
CA LEU A 151 6.30 9.90 12.01
C LEU A 151 5.94 8.64 12.81
N HIS A 152 6.07 7.48 12.19
CA HIS A 152 5.82 6.17 12.79
C HIS A 152 7.12 5.39 13.05
N GLY A 153 8.27 6.07 13.01
CA GLY A 153 9.57 5.49 13.35
C GLY A 153 10.28 4.75 12.23
N LEU A 154 9.77 4.82 10.99
CA LEU A 154 10.43 4.18 9.84
C LEU A 154 11.60 5.01 9.31
N SER A 155 12.58 4.35 8.71
CA SER A 155 13.78 4.96 8.11
C SER A 155 13.53 5.58 6.73
N GLN A 156 12.28 5.76 6.35
CA GLN A 156 11.85 6.25 5.03
C GLN A 156 10.89 7.41 5.18
N VAL A 157 11.01 8.42 4.33
CA VAL A 157 10.00 9.48 4.18
C VAL A 157 9.05 9.09 3.05
N ARG A 158 7.86 8.62 3.41
CA ARG A 158 6.83 8.19 2.47
C ARG A 158 5.47 8.72 2.91
N ASP A 159 4.91 9.64 2.15
CA ASP A 159 3.57 10.17 2.40
C ASP A 159 2.50 9.20 1.91
N ARG A 160 1.46 8.98 2.71
CA ARG A 160 0.32 8.15 2.38
C ARG A 160 -0.98 8.74 2.90
N ALA A 161 -2.07 8.41 2.20
CA ALA A 161 -3.43 8.66 2.65
C ALA A 161 -4.08 7.34 3.06
N PHE A 162 -4.71 7.34 4.22
CA PHE A 162 -5.52 6.23 4.72
C PHE A 162 -6.96 6.71 4.82
N TYR A 163 -7.90 5.90 4.33
CA TYR A 163 -9.32 6.19 4.42
C TYR A 163 -10.06 5.07 5.13
N PHE A 164 -11.13 5.46 5.82
CA PHE A 164 -11.92 4.56 6.65
C PHE A 164 -13.40 4.79 6.39
N PHE A 165 -14.12 3.71 6.20
CA PHE A 165 -15.56 3.63 6.35
C PHE A 165 -15.84 2.90 7.65
N TRP A 166 -16.70 3.45 8.50
CA TRP A 166 -16.96 2.90 9.82
C TRP A 166 -18.39 3.13 10.27
N LYS A 167 -18.88 2.20 11.08
CA LYS A 167 -20.19 2.26 11.73
C LYS A 167 -20.05 2.40 13.23
N GLY A 168 -21.07 2.99 13.87
CA GLY A 168 -21.14 3.13 15.31
C GLY A 168 -20.62 4.46 15.84
N THR A 169 -20.37 4.53 17.13
CA THR A 169 -20.04 5.77 17.86
C THR A 169 -18.55 5.99 18.09
N LYS A 170 -17.71 4.99 17.84
CA LYS A 170 -16.26 5.06 18.02
C LYS A 170 -15.59 5.48 16.71
N VAL A 171 -15.13 6.72 16.67
CA VAL A 171 -14.42 7.27 15.51
C VAL A 171 -13.02 6.64 15.41
N PRO A 172 -12.63 6.08 14.27
CA PRO A 172 -11.25 5.69 14.05
C PRO A 172 -10.34 6.89 14.16
N VAL A 173 -9.35 6.83 15.04
CA VAL A 173 -8.36 7.88 15.24
C VAL A 173 -7.01 7.39 14.74
N PHE A 174 -6.36 8.21 13.94
CA PHE A 174 -5.01 7.91 13.49
C PHE A 174 -4.02 8.38 14.55
N GLU A 175 -3.47 7.46 15.32
CA GLU A 175 -2.49 7.78 16.35
C GLU A 175 -1.11 7.99 15.70
N TYR A 176 -0.59 9.21 15.85
CA TYR A 176 0.77 9.52 15.45
C TYR A 176 1.72 9.07 16.54
N ILE A 177 2.34 7.92 16.34
CA ILE A 177 3.36 7.43 17.24
C ILE A 177 4.65 8.21 16.92
N ASN A 178 4.89 9.30 17.62
CA ASN A 178 6.11 10.10 17.45
C ASN A 178 7.31 9.33 18.04
N ARG A 179 7.76 8.30 17.33
CA ARG A 179 8.98 7.55 17.65
C ARG A 179 10.16 8.17 16.94
N LYS A 180 11.31 8.18 17.62
CA LYS A 180 12.58 8.47 16.95
C LYS A 180 12.72 7.49 15.78
N HIS A 181 12.86 8.02 14.57
CA HIS A 181 13.06 7.18 13.41
C HIS A 181 14.41 6.46 13.49
N GLN A 182 14.43 5.23 13.04
CA GLN A 182 15.63 4.44 12.88
C GLN A 182 16.45 4.97 11.70
N LYS A 183 17.76 4.99 11.81
CA LYS A 183 18.64 5.29 10.67
C LYS A 183 18.57 4.15 9.66
N ILE A 184 18.71 4.46 8.38
CA ILE A 184 18.63 3.45 7.32
C ILE A 184 19.73 2.39 7.46
N GLU A 185 20.92 2.78 7.92
CA GLU A 185 22.04 1.87 8.14
C GLU A 185 21.73 0.84 9.24
N ASP A 186 21.03 1.28 10.30
CA ASP A 186 20.64 0.39 11.41
C ASP A 186 19.52 -0.57 10.94
N ALA A 187 18.57 -0.06 10.17
CA ALA A 187 17.51 -0.89 9.57
C ALA A 187 18.10 -1.97 8.65
N ILE A 188 19.07 -1.62 7.81
CA ILE A 188 19.75 -2.58 6.92
C ILE A 188 20.51 -3.63 7.73
N ARG A 189 21.17 -3.24 8.83
CA ARG A 189 21.87 -4.20 9.71
C ARG A 189 20.91 -5.17 10.40
N GLU A 190 19.75 -4.68 10.83
CA GLU A 190 18.75 -5.52 11.51
C GLU A 190 18.08 -6.54 10.58
N VAL A 191 17.84 -6.18 9.33
CA VAL A 191 17.29 -7.11 8.32
C VAL A 191 18.26 -8.26 8.05
N GLY A 192 19.58 -7.97 8.16
CA GLY A 192 20.61 -8.96 7.83
C GLY A 192 20.68 -9.25 6.33
N ARG A 193 21.51 -10.21 5.99
CA ARG A 193 21.62 -10.74 4.61
C ARG A 193 21.28 -12.22 4.65
N ASP A 194 20.39 -12.63 3.77
CA ASP A 194 20.15 -14.04 3.50
C ASP A 194 20.85 -14.40 2.18
N PRO A 195 22.01 -15.10 2.24
CA PRO A 195 22.75 -15.47 1.04
C PRO A 195 21.97 -16.43 0.13
N THR A 196 20.85 -16.96 0.60
CA THR A 196 19.98 -17.86 -0.17
C THR A 196 18.78 -17.10 -0.79
N ASP A 197 18.54 -15.85 -0.40
CA ASP A 197 17.47 -15.05 -0.98
C ASP A 197 17.87 -14.59 -2.39
N PRO A 198 17.07 -14.92 -3.43
CA PRO A 198 17.36 -14.49 -4.80
C PRO A 198 17.49 -12.97 -4.97
N MET A 199 16.79 -12.19 -4.15
CA MET A 199 16.87 -10.72 -4.20
C MET A 199 18.19 -10.22 -3.61
N ASP A 200 18.68 -10.83 -2.52
CA ASP A 200 20.00 -10.51 -1.97
C ASP A 200 21.14 -10.87 -2.94
N ILE A 201 21.02 -12.01 -3.65
CA ILE A 201 21.96 -12.42 -4.68
C ILE A 201 21.95 -11.37 -5.81
N LEU A 202 20.78 -11.02 -6.35
CA LEU A 202 20.64 -10.04 -7.42
C LEU A 202 21.18 -8.66 -7.00
N ALA A 203 20.95 -8.22 -5.76
CA ALA A 203 21.45 -6.95 -5.25
C ALA A 203 22.97 -6.91 -5.15
N ASN A 204 23.62 -8.06 -4.82
CA ASN A 204 25.07 -8.16 -4.74
C ASN A 204 25.75 -8.28 -6.11
N ASP A 205 25.09 -8.94 -7.07
CA ASP A 205 25.62 -9.16 -8.42
C ASP A 205 25.28 -8.02 -9.39
N ALA A 206 24.25 -7.20 -9.06
CA ALA A 206 23.84 -6.08 -9.88
C ALA A 206 24.92 -5.00 -9.93
N LYS A 207 25.46 -4.76 -11.11
CA LYS A 207 26.34 -3.60 -11.31
C LYS A 207 25.47 -2.35 -11.41
N PRO A 208 25.78 -1.29 -10.64
CA PRO A 208 25.03 -0.01 -10.73
C PRO A 208 24.91 0.49 -12.18
N THR A 209 25.95 0.25 -12.99
CA THR A 209 26.01 0.60 -14.41
C THR A 209 24.95 -0.07 -15.27
N ASP A 210 24.33 -1.15 -14.84
CA ASP A 210 23.32 -1.88 -15.61
C ASP A 210 21.90 -1.34 -15.36
N ASN A 211 21.70 -0.57 -14.31
CA ASN A 211 20.42 0.04 -13.98
C ASN A 211 20.05 1.14 -14.99
N PRO A 212 18.89 1.06 -15.68
CA PRO A 212 18.46 2.06 -16.65
C PRO A 212 18.33 3.47 -16.08
N TYR A 213 17.84 3.60 -14.84
CA TYR A 213 17.71 4.89 -14.16
C TYR A 213 19.08 5.50 -13.83
N TYR A 214 20.04 4.66 -13.45
CA TYR A 214 21.40 5.09 -13.21
C TYR A 214 22.06 5.60 -14.51
N LYS A 215 21.93 4.87 -15.61
CA LYS A 215 22.40 5.30 -16.94
C LYS A 215 21.77 6.62 -17.35
N TYR A 216 20.47 6.78 -17.16
CA TYR A 216 19.76 8.01 -17.45
C TYR A 216 20.27 9.18 -16.60
N ALA A 217 20.50 8.97 -15.29
CA ALA A 217 21.05 9.98 -14.39
C ALA A 217 22.45 10.44 -14.83
N LEU A 218 23.34 9.51 -15.16
CA LEU A 218 24.66 9.83 -15.68
C LEU A 218 24.61 10.65 -16.96
N GLN A 219 23.77 10.24 -17.90
CA GLN A 219 23.55 10.97 -19.16
C GLN A 219 23.02 12.39 -18.91
N LYS A 220 22.06 12.53 -17.99
CA LYS A 220 21.47 13.83 -17.65
C LYS A 220 22.48 14.78 -17.00
N LEU A 221 23.39 14.25 -16.19
CA LEU A 221 24.44 15.01 -15.51
C LEU A 221 25.70 15.21 -16.39
N GLY A 222 25.77 14.54 -17.53
CA GLY A 222 26.96 14.55 -18.38
C GLY A 222 28.21 13.95 -17.73
N MET A 223 28.01 13.00 -16.79
CA MET A 223 29.07 12.37 -16.00
C MET A 223 29.29 10.93 -16.40
N THR A 224 30.54 10.49 -16.32
CA THR A 224 30.88 9.06 -16.34
C THR A 224 30.57 8.44 -14.95
N HIS A 225 30.51 7.11 -14.89
CA HIS A 225 30.36 6.40 -13.62
C HIS A 225 31.42 6.81 -12.58
N SER A 226 32.66 6.91 -12.99
CA SER A 226 33.77 7.27 -12.10
C SER A 226 33.65 8.71 -11.56
N GLU A 227 33.25 9.65 -12.41
CA GLU A 227 33.01 11.05 -11.99
C GLU A 227 31.83 11.16 -11.04
N PHE A 228 30.76 10.43 -11.31
CA PHE A 228 29.59 10.41 -10.44
C PHE A 228 29.90 9.78 -9.07
N GLN A 229 30.68 8.69 -9.03
CA GLN A 229 31.14 8.08 -7.80
C GLN A 229 32.00 9.07 -6.97
N GLN A 230 32.95 9.76 -7.61
CA GLN A 230 33.74 10.79 -6.96
C GLN A 230 32.91 11.98 -6.46
N TYR A 231 31.84 12.31 -7.17
CA TYR A 231 30.89 13.34 -6.76
C TYR A 231 30.14 12.92 -5.49
N ILE A 232 29.62 11.70 -5.44
CA ILE A 232 28.94 11.14 -4.26
C ILE A 232 29.89 11.06 -3.06
N ASP A 233 31.12 10.57 -3.27
CA ASP A 233 32.12 10.42 -2.21
C ASP A 233 32.56 11.76 -1.60
N LYS A 234 32.46 12.85 -2.36
CA LYS A 234 32.79 14.22 -1.89
C LYS A 234 31.63 14.91 -1.20
N THR A 235 30.39 14.48 -1.44
CA THR A 235 29.21 15.03 -0.78
C THR A 235 28.95 14.28 0.51
N THR A 236 29.18 14.91 1.64
CA THR A 236 28.97 14.35 2.98
C THR A 236 27.48 14.06 3.26
N ASN A 237 26.56 14.61 2.46
CA ASN A 237 25.13 14.35 2.56
C ASN A 237 24.43 14.66 1.23
N PRO A 238 24.42 13.73 0.25
CA PRO A 238 23.81 13.97 -1.06
C PRO A 238 22.27 14.11 -1.02
N MET A 239 21.66 14.05 0.17
CA MET A 239 20.23 14.18 0.40
C MET A 239 19.86 15.47 1.15
N GLU A 240 20.81 16.31 1.50
CA GLU A 240 20.65 17.70 1.88
C GLU A 240 20.82 18.61 0.63
#